data_0d1a5bad33100fa0ef855d945f6a5a91
#
_entry.id   0d1a5bad33100fa0ef855d945f6a5a91
#
_cell.length_a   1.000
_cell.length_b   1.000
_cell.length_c   1.000
_cell.angle_alpha   90.00
_cell.angle_beta   90.00
_cell.angle_gamma   90.00
#
_symmetry.space_group_name_H-M   'P 1'
#
loop_
_entity.id
_entity.type
_entity.pdbx_description
1 polymer ?
#
loop_
_entity_poly.entity_id
_entity_poly.type
_entity_poly.pdbx_seq_one_letter_code
_entity_poly.pdbx_strand_id
1 'polypeptide(L)'
;AVCDAFFYRGKDVAVLGNSDFALHEAEELAPMAGSVTIYTDGKEPEFSRKSSFAVNTMKIQSVEGDEKVSGLRLVSESETDAKSDTDGEKNFQLLPEGKEAEMEASELHNPESPVRDSTETFVPADGVFVALGTAGSAEMARQMGAALTEKGNIKVNEKMESTIPGLFAAGDCTGGLLQVAKAVYDGAQAGLSANPVSYTHLRAHETPEH
;
A
#
# COMPACT_ATOMS: atom_id res chain seq x y z
N ALA A 1 -5.58 10.91 6.14
CA ALA A 1 -5.01 11.59 7.35
C ALA A 1 -5.93 12.66 7.96
N VAL A 2 -6.73 13.41 7.17
CA VAL A 2 -7.51 14.59 7.63
C VAL A 2 -8.33 14.30 8.91
N CYS A 3 -9.01 13.17 8.99
CA CYS A 3 -9.83 12.82 10.15
C CYS A 3 -9.02 12.55 11.42
N ASP A 4 -7.82 12.01 11.26
CA ASP A 4 -6.97 11.57 12.36
C ASP A 4 -5.96 12.63 12.79
N ALA A 5 -5.67 13.62 11.93
CA ALA A 5 -4.71 14.69 12.16
C ALA A 5 -4.95 15.44 13.48
N PHE A 6 -6.22 15.58 13.88
CA PHE A 6 -6.60 16.25 15.13
C PHE A 6 -5.99 15.59 16.38
N PHE A 7 -5.87 14.26 16.41
CA PHE A 7 -5.28 13.51 17.54
C PHE A 7 -3.76 13.69 17.65
N TYR A 8 -3.14 14.21 16.58
CA TYR A 8 -1.69 14.43 16.49
C TYR A 8 -1.29 15.91 16.55
N ARG A 9 -2.16 16.76 17.07
CA ARG A 9 -1.88 18.18 17.23
C ARG A 9 -0.62 18.40 18.08
N GLY A 10 0.36 19.11 17.50
CA GLY A 10 1.63 19.45 18.15
C GLY A 10 2.58 18.25 18.36
N LYS A 11 2.30 17.09 17.76
CA LYS A 11 3.10 15.88 17.87
C LYS A 11 3.97 15.67 16.63
N ASP A 12 5.01 14.84 16.79
CA ASP A 12 5.89 14.47 15.69
C ASP A 12 5.34 13.25 14.97
N VAL A 13 5.07 13.37 13.67
CA VAL A 13 4.46 12.31 12.88
C VAL A 13 5.33 11.90 11.70
N ALA A 14 5.33 10.60 11.43
CA ALA A 14 5.97 9.99 10.28
C ALA A 14 4.92 9.67 9.20
N VAL A 15 5.21 10.00 7.94
CA VAL A 15 4.42 9.57 6.78
C VAL A 15 5.24 8.56 6.00
N LEU A 16 4.76 7.33 5.87
CA LEU A 16 5.42 6.26 5.16
C LEU A 16 4.94 6.19 3.71
N GLY A 17 5.83 6.45 2.77
CA GLY A 17 5.54 6.42 1.33
C GLY A 17 6.52 7.25 0.51
N ASN A 18 6.64 6.96 -0.79
CA ASN A 18 7.60 7.62 -1.67
C ASN A 18 6.98 8.35 -2.88
N SER A 19 5.64 8.40 -2.95
CA SER A 19 4.90 9.00 -4.08
C SER A 19 4.22 10.32 -3.70
N ASP A 20 3.60 10.98 -4.67
CA ASP A 20 2.80 12.18 -4.45
C ASP A 20 1.67 11.99 -3.43
N PHE A 21 1.21 10.76 -3.22
CA PHE A 21 0.23 10.45 -2.19
C PHE A 21 0.82 10.68 -0.79
N ALA A 22 2.07 10.25 -0.53
CA ALA A 22 2.74 10.53 0.73
C ALA A 22 2.97 12.03 0.95
N LEU A 23 3.32 12.76 -0.12
CA LEU A 23 3.48 14.21 -0.07
C LEU A 23 2.16 14.90 0.27
N HIS A 24 1.05 14.47 -0.33
CA HIS A 24 -0.28 15.00 -0.04
C HIS A 24 -0.71 14.73 1.40
N GLU A 25 -0.52 13.50 1.89
CA GLU A 25 -0.82 13.15 3.29
C GLU A 25 0.00 13.99 4.28
N ALA A 26 1.28 14.26 3.97
CA ALA A 26 2.12 15.12 4.78
C ALA A 26 1.61 16.57 4.82
N GLU A 27 1.12 17.10 3.69
CA GLU A 27 0.50 18.43 3.61
C GLU A 27 -0.78 18.55 4.43
N GLU A 28 -1.60 17.50 4.44
CA GLU A 28 -2.84 17.44 5.22
C GLU A 28 -2.57 17.37 6.74
N LEU A 29 -1.46 16.76 7.15
CA LEU A 29 -1.06 16.66 8.55
C LEU A 29 -0.38 17.93 9.07
N ALA A 30 0.38 18.62 8.23
CA ALA A 30 1.23 19.75 8.61
C ALA A 30 0.52 20.88 9.38
N PRO A 31 -0.74 21.26 9.09
CA PRO A 31 -1.43 22.32 9.86
C PRO A 31 -1.71 21.96 11.32
N MET A 32 -1.68 20.67 11.66
CA MET A 32 -2.01 20.15 12.99
C MET A 32 -0.80 19.60 13.74
N ALA A 33 0.07 18.88 13.05
CA ALA A 33 1.25 18.24 13.64
C ALA A 33 2.29 19.25 14.13
N GLY A 34 3.14 18.86 15.05
CA GLY A 34 4.30 19.61 15.49
C GLY A 34 5.42 19.54 14.45
N SER A 35 5.65 18.35 13.93
CA SER A 35 6.51 18.10 12.78
C SER A 35 6.00 16.95 11.92
N VAL A 36 6.36 16.97 10.62
CA VAL A 36 6.04 15.90 9.67
C VAL A 36 7.30 15.52 8.93
N THR A 37 7.65 14.23 8.96
CA THR A 37 8.77 13.66 8.18
C THR A 37 8.25 12.54 7.30
N ILE A 38 8.64 12.55 6.02
CA ILE A 38 8.31 11.47 5.07
C ILE A 38 9.43 10.44 5.10
N TYR A 39 9.07 9.15 5.22
CA TYR A 39 9.97 8.01 5.19
C TYR A 39 9.66 7.17 3.96
N THR A 40 10.65 6.93 3.12
CA THR A 40 10.45 6.24 1.84
C THR A 40 10.77 4.75 1.89
N ASP A 41 11.19 4.24 3.04
CA ASP A 41 11.49 2.83 3.28
C ASP A 41 12.51 2.25 2.28
N GLY A 42 13.66 2.91 2.16
CA GLY A 42 14.73 2.48 1.25
C GLY A 42 14.50 2.82 -0.22
N LYS A 43 13.37 3.44 -0.59
CA LYS A 43 13.05 3.79 -1.98
C LYS A 43 13.42 5.22 -2.30
N GLU A 44 13.72 5.47 -3.59
CA GLU A 44 13.87 6.84 -4.07
C GLU A 44 12.52 7.57 -4.04
N PRO A 45 12.51 8.85 -3.67
CA PRO A 45 11.30 9.68 -3.73
C PRO A 45 10.82 9.90 -5.16
N GLU A 46 9.56 9.57 -5.45
CA GLU A 46 8.89 9.76 -6.74
C GLU A 46 7.88 10.91 -6.68
N PHE A 47 8.33 12.08 -6.25
CA PHE A 47 7.47 13.27 -6.13
C PHE A 47 7.46 14.06 -7.45
N SER A 48 6.28 14.42 -7.94
CA SER A 48 6.12 15.28 -9.12
C SER A 48 6.61 16.72 -8.87
N ARG A 49 6.79 17.09 -7.59
CA ARG A 49 7.23 18.41 -7.16
C ARG A 49 8.17 18.31 -5.95
N LYS A 50 8.96 19.36 -5.70
CA LYS A 50 9.87 19.41 -4.56
C LYS A 50 9.08 19.35 -3.24
N SER A 51 9.48 18.44 -2.36
CA SER A 51 8.94 18.38 -0.99
C SER A 51 9.38 19.57 -0.16
N SER A 52 8.45 20.13 0.63
CA SER A 52 8.74 21.09 1.69
C SER A 52 9.02 20.43 3.05
N PHE A 53 8.84 19.11 3.13
CA PHE A 53 9.05 18.31 4.32
C PHE A 53 10.42 17.64 4.30
N ALA A 54 10.92 17.30 5.49
CA ALA A 54 12.07 16.41 5.61
C ALA A 54 11.72 15.04 5.00
N VAL A 55 12.64 14.49 4.22
CA VAL A 55 12.51 13.16 3.60
C VAL A 55 13.66 12.30 4.09
N ASN A 56 13.35 11.14 4.66
CA ASN A 56 14.31 10.14 5.11
C ASN A 56 14.16 8.90 4.22
N THR A 57 15.26 8.50 3.56
CA THR A 57 15.29 7.39 2.62
C THR A 57 15.82 6.09 3.23
N MET A 58 16.14 6.07 4.52
CA MET A 58 16.57 4.86 5.20
C MET A 58 15.44 3.83 5.22
N LYS A 59 15.84 2.55 5.20
CA LYS A 59 14.89 1.44 5.31
C LYS A 59 14.32 1.35 6.72
N ILE A 60 13.03 1.12 6.84
CA ILE A 60 12.37 0.90 8.13
C ILE A 60 12.49 -0.57 8.49
N GLN A 61 13.12 -0.85 9.63
CA GLN A 61 13.23 -2.18 10.19
C GLN A 61 11.97 -2.54 10.99
N SER A 62 11.51 -1.60 11.84
CA SER A 62 10.32 -1.79 12.67
C SER A 62 9.67 -0.46 13.04
N VAL A 63 8.37 -0.55 13.36
CA VAL A 63 7.64 0.50 14.10
C VAL A 63 7.60 0.05 15.55
N GLU A 64 8.05 0.89 16.45
CA GLU A 64 8.17 0.57 17.86
C GLU A 64 7.12 1.28 18.72
N GLY A 65 6.74 0.62 19.80
CA GLY A 65 5.78 1.09 20.77
C GLY A 65 5.11 -0.07 21.46
N ASP A 66 4.42 0.21 22.55
CA ASP A 66 3.61 -0.79 23.28
C ASP A 66 2.12 -0.50 23.03
N GLU A 67 1.45 0.31 23.87
CA GLU A 67 0.08 0.74 23.62
C GLU A 67 -0.03 1.83 22.54
N LYS A 68 1.05 2.55 22.28
CA LYS A 68 1.16 3.64 21.31
C LYS A 68 2.48 3.56 20.58
N VAL A 69 2.51 4.10 19.36
CA VAL A 69 3.75 4.30 18.62
C VAL A 69 4.70 5.19 19.43
N SER A 70 5.95 4.77 19.56
CA SER A 70 7.03 5.55 20.17
C SER A 70 8.07 6.01 19.17
N GLY A 71 8.19 5.33 18.02
CA GLY A 71 9.12 5.70 16.96
C GLY A 71 9.32 4.63 15.90
N LEU A 72 10.31 4.87 15.07
CA LEU A 72 10.77 3.99 14.00
C LEU A 72 12.20 3.56 14.24
N ARG A 73 12.51 2.29 14.00
CA ARG A 73 13.87 1.80 13.88
C ARG A 73 14.25 1.74 12.41
N LEU A 74 15.31 2.46 12.07
CA LEU A 74 15.83 2.59 10.72
C LEU A 74 17.17 1.86 10.60
N VAL A 75 17.45 1.34 9.40
CA VAL A 75 18.73 0.73 9.06
C VAL A 75 19.31 1.41 7.82
N SER A 76 20.61 1.70 7.85
CA SER A 76 21.34 2.09 6.65
C SER A 76 21.75 0.83 5.89
N GLU A 77 21.36 0.70 4.63
CA GLU A 77 21.96 -0.30 3.75
C GLU A 77 23.36 0.21 3.36
N SER A 78 24.41 -0.56 3.70
CA SER A 78 25.74 -0.30 3.17
C SER A 78 25.71 -0.59 1.66
N GLU A 79 26.31 0.29 0.84
CA GLU A 79 26.27 0.31 -0.66
C GLU A 79 26.88 -0.91 -1.35
N THR A 80 26.80 -2.13 -0.81
CA THR A 80 27.43 -3.31 -1.41
C THR A 80 26.49 -4.27 -2.14
N ASP A 81 25.16 -4.03 -2.15
CA ASP A 81 24.21 -4.96 -2.78
C ASP A 81 23.55 -4.46 -4.09
N ALA A 82 24.14 -3.49 -4.78
CA ALA A 82 23.68 -3.03 -6.09
C ALA A 82 24.25 -3.86 -7.24
N LYS A 83 24.21 -5.21 -7.17
CA LYS A 83 24.44 -6.09 -8.35
C LYS A 83 24.00 -7.51 -8.04
N SER A 84 22.70 -7.84 -8.25
CA SER A 84 22.26 -9.17 -8.74
C SER A 84 20.71 -9.28 -8.72
N ASP A 85 20.04 -8.61 -9.63
CA ASP A 85 18.72 -9.04 -10.08
C ASP A 85 18.73 -9.04 -11.62
N THR A 86 19.39 -10.04 -12.16
CA THR A 86 19.17 -10.49 -13.52
C THR A 86 18.84 -11.97 -13.47
N ASP A 87 17.62 -12.27 -13.91
CA ASP A 87 17.15 -13.53 -14.47
C ASP A 87 17.45 -14.82 -13.69
N GLY A 88 16.47 -15.28 -12.95
CA GLY A 88 16.38 -16.63 -12.39
C GLY A 88 15.04 -17.27 -12.69
N GLU A 89 14.88 -17.84 -13.89
CA GLU A 89 13.83 -18.85 -14.18
C GLU A 89 13.89 -19.94 -13.12
N LYS A 90 12.87 -20.02 -12.25
CA LYS A 90 12.73 -21.12 -11.30
C LYS A 90 12.18 -22.35 -12.03
N ASN A 91 13.10 -23.18 -12.47
CA ASN A 91 12.82 -24.55 -12.89
C ASN A 91 12.42 -25.36 -11.66
N PHE A 92 11.12 -25.67 -11.53
CA PHE A 92 10.57 -26.49 -10.47
C PHE A 92 10.77 -27.95 -10.82
N GLN A 93 11.81 -28.58 -10.28
CA GLN A 93 12.09 -29.99 -10.45
C GLN A 93 11.56 -30.78 -9.24
N LEU A 94 10.57 -31.63 -9.50
CA LEU A 94 10.02 -32.57 -8.54
C LEU A 94 11.10 -33.56 -8.08
N LEU A 95 11.31 -33.65 -6.76
CA LEU A 95 12.15 -34.69 -6.14
C LEU A 95 11.30 -35.95 -5.89
N PRO A 96 11.85 -37.16 -6.10
CA PRO A 96 11.15 -38.40 -5.83
C PRO A 96 11.15 -38.75 -4.33
N GLU A 97 10.05 -39.37 -3.91
CA GLU A 97 9.82 -39.87 -2.56
C GLU A 97 10.81 -40.96 -2.16
N GLY A 98 11.22 -40.89 -0.89
CA GLY A 98 11.68 -42.06 -0.14
C GLY A 98 13.17 -42.13 0.12
N LYS A 99 13.56 -41.72 1.35
CA LYS A 99 14.40 -42.50 2.27
C LYS A 99 14.68 -41.71 3.54
N GLU A 100 14.23 -42.26 4.64
CA GLU A 100 14.68 -41.87 6.00
C GLU A 100 16.18 -42.14 6.13
N ALA A 101 16.91 -41.15 6.58
CA ALA A 101 18.27 -41.30 7.05
C ALA A 101 18.43 -40.46 8.32
N GLU A 102 18.51 -41.16 9.43
CA GLU A 102 19.03 -40.68 10.69
C GLU A 102 20.40 -40.06 10.46
N MET A 103 20.63 -38.86 10.96
CA MET A 103 21.97 -38.30 11.06
C MET A 103 22.15 -37.60 12.40
N GLU A 104 23.09 -38.14 13.13
CA GLU A 104 23.54 -37.75 14.44
C GLU A 104 23.98 -36.28 14.51
N ALA A 105 23.71 -35.68 15.68
CA ALA A 105 24.24 -34.39 16.09
C ALA A 105 25.73 -34.49 16.28
N SER A 106 26.51 -33.83 15.45
CA SER A 106 27.90 -33.48 15.77
C SER A 106 28.18 -32.05 15.33
N GLU A 107 28.55 -31.27 16.33
CA GLU A 107 29.14 -29.96 16.35
C GLU A 107 29.87 -29.56 15.05
N LEU A 108 29.43 -28.43 14.46
CA LEU A 108 30.31 -27.57 13.70
C LEU A 108 30.01 -26.12 14.06
N HIS A 109 30.72 -25.68 15.07
CA HIS A 109 30.94 -24.28 15.40
C HIS A 109 31.67 -23.64 14.22
N ASN A 110 30.95 -22.85 13.39
CA ASN A 110 31.58 -22.01 12.40
C ASN A 110 31.58 -20.56 12.93
N PRO A 111 32.69 -20.05 13.44
CA PRO A 111 32.83 -18.65 13.77
C PRO A 111 33.19 -17.89 12.50
N GLU A 112 32.52 -16.76 12.28
CA GLU A 112 32.76 -15.74 11.25
C GLU A 112 31.79 -15.72 10.08
N SER A 113 30.53 -15.40 10.38
CA SER A 113 29.79 -14.55 9.47
C SER A 113 30.27 -13.11 9.71
N PRO A 114 30.61 -12.34 8.66
CA PRO A 114 30.98 -10.94 8.88
C PRO A 114 29.78 -10.23 9.52
N VAL A 115 30.02 -9.68 10.71
CA VAL A 115 29.07 -8.77 11.38
C VAL A 115 28.86 -7.61 10.40
N ARG A 116 27.72 -7.60 9.72
CA ARG A 116 27.31 -6.46 8.91
C ARG A 116 27.08 -5.32 9.88
N ASP A 117 27.94 -4.32 9.81
CA ASP A 117 27.81 -3.07 10.57
C ASP A 117 26.67 -2.24 9.97
N SER A 118 25.44 -2.72 10.17
CA SER A 118 24.24 -1.96 9.84
C SER A 118 24.01 -0.99 10.99
N THR A 119 24.23 0.29 10.75
CA THR A 119 23.96 1.30 11.76
C THR A 119 22.44 1.41 11.93
N GLU A 120 21.95 0.86 13.02
CA GLU A 120 20.55 1.04 13.43
C GLU A 120 20.37 2.41 14.09
N THR A 121 19.33 3.14 13.69
CA THR A 121 19.00 4.43 14.28
C THR A 121 17.54 4.42 14.72
N PHE A 122 17.29 4.76 15.99
CA PHE A 122 15.93 4.99 16.47
C PHE A 122 15.55 6.45 16.28
N VAL A 123 14.39 6.69 15.68
CA VAL A 123 13.82 8.02 15.47
C VAL A 123 12.45 8.07 16.18
N PRO A 124 12.27 8.97 17.16
CA PRO A 124 11.01 9.11 17.86
C PRO A 124 9.91 9.62 16.91
N ALA A 125 8.70 9.07 17.06
CA ALA A 125 7.49 9.53 16.40
C ALA A 125 6.27 9.17 17.24
N ASP A 126 5.31 10.08 17.32
CA ASP A 126 4.05 9.87 18.05
C ASP A 126 3.01 9.10 17.23
N GLY A 127 3.20 9.02 15.92
CA GLY A 127 2.34 8.28 15.03
C GLY A 127 2.93 8.06 13.65
N VAL A 128 2.45 7.01 12.97
CA VAL A 128 2.85 6.65 11.61
C VAL A 128 1.61 6.62 10.72
N PHE A 129 1.64 7.39 9.65
CA PHE A 129 0.61 7.45 8.61
C PHE A 129 1.11 6.71 7.37
N VAL A 130 0.43 5.62 7.01
CA VAL A 130 0.85 4.78 5.89
C VAL A 130 0.24 5.31 4.60
N ALA A 131 1.11 5.79 3.70
CA ALA A 131 0.77 6.34 2.38
C ALA A 131 1.51 5.57 1.27
N LEU A 132 1.53 4.24 1.38
CA LEU A 132 2.13 3.31 0.43
C LEU A 132 1.16 3.04 -0.71
N GLY A 133 1.21 3.84 -1.75
CA GLY A 133 0.55 3.60 -3.02
C GLY A 133 -0.98 3.53 -2.96
N THR A 134 -1.60 3.57 -4.10
CA THR A 134 -3.03 3.26 -4.25
C THR A 134 -3.19 1.76 -4.40
N ALA A 135 -3.69 1.09 -3.37
CA ALA A 135 -3.98 -0.32 -3.46
C ALA A 135 -4.99 -0.61 -4.58
N GLY A 136 -4.51 -1.24 -5.61
CA GLY A 136 -5.11 -2.30 -6.36
C GLY A 136 -6.44 -2.14 -7.08
N SER A 137 -7.47 -1.44 -6.58
CA SER A 137 -8.79 -1.46 -7.23
C SER A 137 -8.81 -0.72 -8.57
N ALA A 138 -8.13 0.42 -8.69
CA ALA A 138 -7.99 1.12 -9.96
C ALA A 138 -7.10 0.34 -10.93
N GLU A 139 -6.04 -0.29 -10.45
CA GLU A 139 -5.17 -1.14 -11.26
C GLU A 139 -5.90 -2.40 -11.73
N MET A 140 -6.66 -3.05 -10.86
CA MET A 140 -7.50 -4.18 -11.24
C MET A 140 -8.52 -3.78 -12.32
N ALA A 141 -9.19 -2.66 -12.14
CA ALA A 141 -10.15 -2.15 -13.14
C ALA A 141 -9.46 -1.82 -14.46
N ARG A 142 -8.24 -1.25 -14.44
CA ARG A 142 -7.42 -1.00 -15.62
C ARG A 142 -7.08 -2.29 -16.37
N GLN A 143 -6.67 -3.33 -15.65
CA GLN A 143 -6.37 -4.65 -16.23
C GLN A 143 -7.61 -5.28 -16.87
N MET A 144 -8.80 -5.03 -16.32
CA MET A 144 -10.08 -5.43 -16.92
C MET A 144 -10.48 -4.57 -18.12
N GLY A 145 -9.75 -3.50 -18.43
CA GLY A 145 -10.01 -2.60 -19.55
C GLY A 145 -10.93 -1.41 -19.21
N ALA A 146 -11.19 -1.13 -17.92
CA ALA A 146 -11.96 0.05 -17.52
C ALA A 146 -11.17 1.35 -17.82
N ALA A 147 -11.86 2.37 -18.31
CA ALA A 147 -11.25 3.68 -18.48
C ALA A 147 -10.96 4.33 -17.12
N LEU A 148 -9.78 4.96 -17.03
CA LEU A 148 -9.38 5.77 -15.89
C LEU A 148 -9.47 7.26 -16.24
N THR A 149 -9.56 8.09 -15.22
CA THR A 149 -9.38 9.55 -15.33
C THR A 149 -7.90 9.89 -15.49
N GLU A 150 -7.57 11.14 -15.83
CA GLU A 150 -6.18 11.62 -15.90
C GLU A 150 -5.41 11.47 -14.57
N LYS A 151 -6.14 11.42 -13.44
CA LYS A 151 -5.59 11.21 -12.10
C LYS A 151 -5.46 9.73 -11.70
N GLY A 152 -5.73 8.79 -12.62
CA GLY A 152 -5.65 7.35 -12.37
C GLY A 152 -6.84 6.75 -11.62
N ASN A 153 -7.93 7.50 -11.39
CA ASN A 153 -9.14 6.98 -10.75
C ASN A 153 -10.07 6.29 -11.77
N ILE A 154 -10.87 5.33 -11.32
CA ILE A 154 -11.84 4.66 -12.19
C ILE A 154 -12.90 5.66 -12.64
N LYS A 155 -13.06 5.79 -13.97
CA LYS A 155 -14.08 6.65 -14.55
C LYS A 155 -15.45 6.00 -14.41
N VAL A 156 -16.37 6.69 -13.73
CA VAL A 156 -17.76 6.25 -13.54
C VAL A 156 -18.74 7.33 -13.96
N ASN A 157 -19.97 6.92 -14.23
CA ASN A 157 -21.12 7.83 -14.44
C ASN A 157 -21.84 8.11 -13.11
N GLU A 158 -22.95 8.85 -13.16
CA GLU A 158 -23.77 9.19 -12.00
C GLU A 158 -24.37 7.96 -11.27
N LYS A 159 -24.43 6.81 -11.93
CA LYS A 159 -24.90 5.53 -11.39
C LYS A 159 -23.78 4.67 -10.85
N MET A 160 -22.55 5.20 -10.76
CA MET A 160 -21.34 4.47 -10.38
C MET A 160 -20.97 3.32 -11.34
N GLU A 161 -21.50 3.33 -12.58
CA GLU A 161 -21.15 2.37 -13.62
C GLU A 161 -19.81 2.77 -14.25
N SER A 162 -18.89 1.83 -14.36
CA SER A 162 -17.65 2.01 -15.11
C SER A 162 -17.90 1.96 -16.63
N THR A 163 -16.84 2.07 -17.42
CA THR A 163 -16.93 1.87 -18.89
C THR A 163 -17.12 0.42 -19.30
N ILE A 164 -17.03 -0.51 -18.35
CA ILE A 164 -17.26 -1.94 -18.58
C ILE A 164 -18.67 -2.30 -18.10
N PRO A 165 -19.51 -2.90 -18.94
CA PRO A 165 -20.84 -3.32 -18.54
C PRO A 165 -20.82 -4.27 -17.35
N GLY A 166 -21.62 -3.97 -16.31
CA GLY A 166 -21.71 -4.77 -15.10
C GLY A 166 -20.61 -4.53 -14.07
N LEU A 167 -19.62 -3.68 -14.37
CA LEU A 167 -18.60 -3.28 -13.41
C LEU A 167 -18.94 -1.91 -12.82
N PHE A 168 -19.13 -1.86 -11.51
CA PHE A 168 -19.37 -0.65 -10.73
C PHE A 168 -18.15 -0.33 -9.86
N ALA A 169 -17.90 0.95 -9.62
CA ALA A 169 -16.85 1.40 -8.72
C ALA A 169 -17.37 2.51 -7.81
N ALA A 170 -16.98 2.50 -6.54
CA ALA A 170 -17.45 3.41 -5.52
C ALA A 170 -16.33 3.75 -4.50
N GLY A 171 -16.43 4.91 -3.88
CA GLY A 171 -15.49 5.37 -2.87
C GLY A 171 -14.21 5.97 -3.46
N ASP A 172 -13.11 5.81 -2.76
CA ASP A 172 -11.84 6.51 -3.05
C ASP A 172 -11.28 6.18 -4.44
N CYS A 173 -11.51 4.98 -4.95
CA CYS A 173 -11.04 4.56 -6.27
C CYS A 173 -11.69 5.34 -7.44
N THR A 174 -12.79 6.05 -7.19
CA THR A 174 -13.42 6.95 -8.17
C THR A 174 -12.93 8.40 -8.08
N GLY A 175 -12.10 8.69 -7.08
CA GLY A 175 -11.58 10.04 -6.82
C GLY A 175 -12.59 10.98 -6.15
N GLY A 176 -12.31 12.27 -6.21
CA GLY A 176 -13.12 13.30 -5.56
C GLY A 176 -12.77 13.46 -4.08
N LEU A 177 -13.75 13.70 -3.23
CA LEU A 177 -13.55 13.87 -1.79
C LEU A 177 -13.27 12.52 -1.12
N LEU A 178 -12.06 12.33 -0.57
CA LEU A 178 -11.63 11.10 0.08
C LEU A 178 -12.16 11.05 1.53
N GLN A 179 -13.44 10.76 1.68
CA GLN A 179 -14.14 10.72 2.98
C GLN A 179 -15.10 9.55 3.06
N VAL A 180 -15.24 8.98 4.25
CA VAL A 180 -16.15 7.85 4.53
C VAL A 180 -17.58 8.15 4.09
N ALA A 181 -18.08 9.37 4.33
CA ALA A 181 -19.43 9.77 3.96
C ALA A 181 -19.66 9.67 2.43
N LYS A 182 -18.66 10.08 1.62
CA LYS A 182 -18.73 9.90 0.16
C LYS A 182 -18.68 8.43 -0.22
N ALA A 183 -17.79 7.66 0.38
CA ALA A 183 -17.67 6.22 0.07
C ALA A 183 -18.97 5.46 0.37
N VAL A 184 -19.65 5.79 1.47
CA VAL A 184 -20.96 5.23 1.82
C VAL A 184 -22.03 5.62 0.80
N TYR A 185 -22.09 6.89 0.42
CA TYR A 185 -23.02 7.38 -0.60
C TYR A 185 -22.79 6.69 -1.95
N ASP A 186 -21.54 6.69 -2.44
CA ASP A 186 -21.18 6.06 -3.71
C ASP A 186 -21.53 4.55 -3.69
N GLY A 187 -21.23 3.87 -2.56
CA GLY A 187 -21.54 2.45 -2.39
C GLY A 187 -23.04 2.16 -2.43
N ALA A 188 -23.86 2.99 -1.79
CA ALA A 188 -25.31 2.89 -1.86
C ALA A 188 -25.81 3.11 -3.28
N GLN A 189 -25.30 4.12 -3.98
CA GLN A 189 -25.64 4.42 -5.37
C GLN A 189 -25.26 3.27 -6.31
N ALA A 190 -24.05 2.72 -6.16
CA ALA A 190 -23.58 1.57 -6.93
C ALA A 190 -24.46 0.34 -6.69
N GLY A 191 -24.78 0.04 -5.43
CA GLY A 191 -25.62 -1.11 -5.07
C GLY A 191 -27.04 -1.01 -5.64
N LEU A 192 -27.66 0.16 -5.55
CA LEU A 192 -28.97 0.40 -6.15
C LEU A 192 -28.95 0.27 -7.68
N SER A 193 -27.87 0.73 -8.31
CA SER A 193 -27.71 0.68 -9.77
C SER A 193 -27.40 -0.73 -10.27
N ALA A 194 -26.68 -1.54 -9.52
CA ALA A 194 -26.32 -2.92 -9.86
C ALA A 194 -27.54 -3.89 -9.77
N ASN A 195 -28.50 -3.59 -8.92
CA ASN A 195 -29.67 -4.46 -8.69
C ASN A 195 -30.49 -4.77 -9.95
N PRO A 196 -30.85 -3.80 -10.84
CA PRO A 196 -31.56 -4.11 -12.08
C PRO A 196 -30.78 -5.01 -13.03
N VAL A 197 -29.43 -4.90 -13.03
CA VAL A 197 -28.56 -5.74 -13.87
C VAL A 197 -28.63 -7.20 -13.42
N SER A 198 -28.63 -7.44 -12.11
CA SER A 198 -28.76 -8.78 -11.53
C SER A 198 -30.09 -9.45 -11.89
N TYR A 199 -31.20 -8.72 -11.83
CA TYR A 199 -32.52 -9.25 -12.17
C TYR A 199 -32.67 -9.58 -13.65
N THR A 200 -32.07 -8.81 -14.56
CA THR A 200 -32.13 -9.08 -15.99
C THR A 200 -31.33 -10.31 -16.40
N HIS A 201 -30.18 -10.55 -15.73
CA HIS A 201 -29.38 -11.75 -15.99
C HIS A 201 -30.04 -13.03 -15.45
N LEU A 202 -30.70 -12.98 -14.30
CA LEU A 202 -31.43 -14.13 -13.75
C LEU A 202 -32.60 -14.54 -14.63
N ARG A 203 -33.34 -13.57 -15.22
CA ARG A 203 -34.45 -13.87 -16.16
C ARG A 203 -33.99 -14.43 -17.50
N ALA A 204 -32.77 -14.13 -17.95
CA ALA A 204 -32.25 -14.66 -19.21
C ALA A 204 -31.91 -16.15 -19.15
N HIS A 205 -31.81 -16.73 -17.96
CA HIS A 205 -31.57 -18.16 -17.75
C HIS A 205 -32.82 -18.98 -17.44
N GLU A 206 -33.98 -18.34 -17.27
CA GLU A 206 -35.26 -19.03 -17.23
C GLU A 206 -35.72 -19.28 -18.66
N THR A 207 -35.26 -20.36 -19.28
CA THR A 207 -35.85 -20.89 -20.51
C THR A 207 -37.23 -21.40 -20.18
N PRO A 208 -38.31 -20.98 -20.90
CA PRO A 208 -39.59 -21.59 -20.72
C PRO A 208 -39.52 -23.05 -21.19
N GLU A 209 -39.75 -23.98 -20.27
CA GLU A 209 -40.03 -25.37 -20.64
C GLU A 209 -41.37 -25.39 -21.37
N HIS A 210 -41.32 -25.84 -22.61
CA HIS A 210 -42.47 -26.22 -23.40
C HIS A 210 -42.55 -27.74 -23.53
#